data_e7a5bbdf5bc2d6e9173b051672c9ae04
#
_entry.id   e7a5bbdf5bc2d6e9173b051672c9ae04
#
_cell.length_a   1.000
_cell.length_b   1.000
_cell.length_c   1.000
_cell.angle_alpha   90.00
_cell.angle_beta   90.00
_cell.angle_gamma   90.00
#
_symmetry.space_group_name_H-M   'P 1'
#
loop_
_entity.id
_entity.type
_entity.pdbx_description
1 polymer ?
#
loop_
_entity_poly.entity_id
_entity_poly.type
_entity_poly.pdbx_seq_one_letter_code
_entity_poly.pdbx_strand_id
1 'polypeptide(L)'
;AADVSEQISTASKEASGTGNMKFMLNGAITLGTMDGANVEIVNEVGAENAQIFGLSSDEVIRFENEGGYDPMEIFNNDQEIRDVLMELINGKYSPEDTEMFRDIYNSLLNNDGGRRADTYFILKDFRSYAEAQRKIDERYRDTNGWAKTVMTNTAKAGKFSSDRTIEEYATEIWKLTKTPVEM
;
A
#
# COMPACT_ATOMS: atom_id res chain seq x y z
N ALA A 1 -19.30 -3.58 1.29
CA ALA A 1 -18.21 -4.43 1.76
C ALA A 1 -17.19 -4.58 0.64
N ALA A 2 -15.92 -4.66 0.98
CA ALA A 2 -14.83 -4.89 0.05
C ALA A 2 -14.15 -6.21 0.44
N ASP A 3 -13.73 -6.99 -0.54
CA ASP A 3 -12.99 -8.24 -0.33
C ASP A 3 -11.48 -7.99 -0.19
N VAL A 4 -11.00 -6.93 -0.84
CA VAL A 4 -9.60 -6.51 -0.84
C VAL A 4 -9.50 -5.05 -0.41
N SER A 5 -8.51 -4.74 0.40
CA SER A 5 -8.14 -3.40 0.83
C SER A 5 -6.80 -3.02 0.22
N GLU A 6 -6.82 -2.14 -0.77
CA GLU A 6 -5.60 -1.63 -1.40
C GLU A 6 -4.98 -0.51 -0.58
N GLN A 7 -3.75 -0.74 -0.10
CA GLN A 7 -2.97 0.15 0.76
C GLN A 7 -1.60 0.37 0.12
N ILE A 8 -1.56 1.29 -0.85
CA ILE A 8 -0.51 1.41 -1.86
C ILE A 8 0.43 2.59 -1.65
N SER A 9 0.58 3.08 -0.42
CA SER A 9 1.59 4.09 -0.12
C SER A 9 3.00 3.56 -0.45
N THR A 10 3.87 4.45 -0.92
CA THR A 10 5.29 4.08 -1.05
C THR A 10 5.87 3.79 0.31
N ALA A 11 6.60 2.70 0.46
CA ALA A 11 7.23 2.32 1.73
C ALA A 11 8.06 3.49 2.32
N SER A 12 7.98 3.70 3.62
CA SER A 12 8.53 4.84 4.38
C SER A 12 7.77 6.16 4.27
N LYS A 13 6.62 6.24 3.60
CA LYS A 13 5.88 7.50 3.41
C LYS A 13 4.62 7.60 4.25
N GLU A 14 4.04 6.48 4.69
CA GLU A 14 2.85 6.45 5.53
C GLU A 14 3.24 6.14 6.98
N ALA A 15 2.83 6.98 7.92
CA ALA A 15 3.17 6.78 9.33
C ALA A 15 2.40 5.61 9.95
N SER A 16 1.13 5.45 9.64
CA SER A 16 0.29 4.38 10.16
C SER A 16 -0.87 4.07 9.22
N GLY A 17 -1.86 4.98 9.12
CA GLY A 17 -3.14 4.74 8.51
C GLY A 17 -4.14 4.12 9.48
N THR A 18 -5.42 4.31 9.21
CA THR A 18 -6.53 3.72 9.98
C THR A 18 -7.50 2.94 9.10
N GLY A 19 -7.54 3.26 7.81
CA GLY A 19 -8.40 2.59 6.83
C GLY A 19 -8.10 1.09 6.74
N ASN A 20 -6.83 0.71 6.67
CA ASN A 20 -6.36 -0.66 6.61
C ASN A 20 -6.86 -1.51 7.80
N MET A 21 -6.78 -1.00 9.03
CA MET A 21 -7.28 -1.70 10.22
C MET A 21 -8.81 -1.88 10.19
N LYS A 22 -9.56 -0.86 9.71
CA LYS A 22 -11.01 -0.93 9.56
C LYS A 22 -11.43 -1.93 8.49
N PHE A 23 -10.72 -1.97 7.37
CA PHE A 23 -10.95 -2.96 6.31
C PHE A 23 -10.64 -4.38 6.80
N MET A 24 -9.53 -4.57 7.51
CA MET A 24 -9.14 -5.84 8.13
C MET A 24 -10.24 -6.36 9.09
N LEU A 25 -10.78 -5.50 9.96
CA LEU A 25 -11.88 -5.83 10.87
C LEU A 25 -13.15 -6.28 10.12
N ASN A 26 -13.38 -5.71 8.93
CA ASN A 26 -14.51 -6.06 8.07
C ASN A 26 -14.22 -7.18 7.07
N GLY A 27 -13.11 -7.90 7.24
CA GLY A 27 -12.77 -9.09 6.48
C GLY A 27 -12.09 -8.84 5.14
N ALA A 28 -11.74 -7.59 4.80
CA ALA A 28 -10.97 -7.32 3.60
C ALA A 28 -9.50 -7.71 3.80
N ILE A 29 -8.94 -8.41 2.82
CA ILE A 29 -7.52 -8.80 2.82
C ILE A 29 -6.68 -7.61 2.37
N THR A 30 -5.62 -7.31 3.10
CA THR A 30 -4.69 -6.23 2.74
C THR A 30 -3.85 -6.62 1.52
N LEU A 31 -3.97 -5.83 0.46
CA LEU A 31 -3.03 -5.77 -0.67
C LEU A 31 -2.26 -4.46 -0.52
N GLY A 32 -0.98 -4.50 -0.24
CA GLY A 32 -0.26 -3.27 0.04
C GLY A 32 1.24 -3.41 0.08
N THR A 33 1.89 -2.30 0.35
CA THR A 33 3.33 -2.22 0.61
C THR A 33 3.62 -2.49 2.09
N MET A 34 4.87 -2.80 2.42
CA MET A 34 5.33 -2.90 3.82
C MET A 34 5.57 -1.50 4.39
N ASP A 35 4.47 -0.79 4.65
CA ASP A 35 4.46 0.58 5.13
C ASP A 35 3.33 0.82 6.13
N GLY A 36 3.49 1.79 7.02
CA GLY A 36 2.48 2.15 8.02
C GLY A 36 1.98 0.93 8.79
N ALA A 37 0.70 0.90 9.09
CA ALA A 37 0.09 -0.20 9.84
C ALA A 37 0.00 -1.52 9.06
N ASN A 38 0.34 -1.55 7.76
CA ASN A 38 0.43 -2.82 7.04
C ASN A 38 1.52 -3.71 7.63
N VAL A 39 2.60 -3.12 8.17
CA VAL A 39 3.68 -3.85 8.84
C VAL A 39 3.12 -4.61 10.06
N GLU A 40 2.35 -3.93 10.91
CA GLU A 40 1.73 -4.55 12.08
C GLU A 40 0.66 -5.57 11.69
N ILE A 41 -0.12 -5.28 10.65
CA ILE A 41 -1.13 -6.23 10.14
C ILE A 41 -0.44 -7.52 9.68
N VAL A 42 0.60 -7.43 8.86
CA VAL A 42 1.35 -8.61 8.39
C VAL A 42 1.98 -9.38 9.54
N ASN A 43 2.57 -8.68 10.50
CA ASN A 43 3.15 -9.31 11.70
C ASN A 43 2.11 -10.05 12.53
N GLU A 44 0.88 -9.53 12.58
CA GLU A 44 -0.19 -10.13 13.37
C GLU A 44 -0.85 -11.32 12.67
N VAL A 45 -1.08 -11.22 11.34
CA VAL A 45 -1.81 -12.27 10.61
C VAL A 45 -0.90 -13.29 9.92
N GLY A 46 0.36 -12.97 9.72
CA GLY A 46 1.31 -13.73 8.89
C GLY A 46 1.27 -13.31 7.41
N ALA A 47 2.41 -13.43 6.76
CA ALA A 47 2.59 -13.01 5.36
C ALA A 47 1.66 -13.77 4.38
N GLU A 48 1.26 -14.98 4.73
CA GLU A 48 0.33 -15.80 3.95
C GLU A 48 -1.11 -15.27 3.97
N ASN A 49 -1.46 -14.41 4.93
CA ASN A 49 -2.81 -13.84 5.09
C ASN A 49 -2.93 -12.38 4.63
N ALA A 50 -1.89 -11.85 3.99
CA ALA A 50 -1.88 -10.57 3.28
C ALA A 50 -1.31 -10.77 1.88
N GLN A 51 -1.29 -9.73 1.06
CA GLN A 51 -0.63 -9.71 -0.23
C GLN A 51 0.25 -8.47 -0.31
N ILE A 52 1.57 -8.66 -0.24
CA ILE A 52 2.54 -7.57 -0.20
C ILE A 52 3.24 -7.43 -1.54
N PHE A 53 3.57 -6.19 -1.91
CA PHE A 53 4.33 -5.84 -3.10
C PHE A 53 5.22 -4.62 -2.84
N GLY A 54 6.03 -4.26 -3.84
CA GLY A 54 6.80 -3.03 -3.90
C GLY A 54 8.12 -3.08 -3.15
N LEU A 55 8.81 -1.95 -3.20
CA LEU A 55 10.08 -1.73 -2.53
C LEU A 55 9.92 -1.80 -1.01
N SER A 56 10.96 -2.25 -0.33
CA SER A 56 11.09 -2.08 1.11
C SER A 56 11.45 -0.63 1.49
N SER A 57 11.21 -0.25 2.74
CA SER A 57 11.60 1.07 3.25
C SER A 57 13.10 1.34 3.08
N ASP A 58 13.94 0.34 3.31
CA ASP A 58 15.40 0.47 3.15
C ASP A 58 15.80 0.73 1.70
N GLU A 59 15.13 0.07 0.74
CA GLU A 59 15.36 0.30 -0.68
C GLU A 59 14.94 1.70 -1.12
N VAL A 60 13.77 2.15 -0.65
CA VAL A 60 13.28 3.52 -0.91
C VAL A 60 14.28 4.55 -0.37
N ILE A 61 14.68 4.43 0.89
CA ILE A 61 15.64 5.34 1.55
C ILE A 61 16.98 5.33 0.80
N ARG A 62 17.44 4.16 0.38
CA ARG A 62 18.68 4.05 -0.41
C ARG A 62 18.55 4.79 -1.75
N PHE A 63 17.49 4.57 -2.51
CA PHE A 63 17.28 5.29 -3.77
C PHE A 63 17.12 6.81 -3.58
N GLU A 64 16.54 7.23 -2.47
CA GLU A 64 16.41 8.66 -2.16
C GLU A 64 17.77 9.32 -1.85
N ASN A 65 18.64 8.63 -1.12
CA ASN A 65 19.91 9.17 -0.66
C ASN A 65 21.06 8.98 -1.66
N GLU A 66 21.11 7.82 -2.31
CA GLU A 66 22.21 7.40 -3.17
C GLU A 66 21.89 7.54 -4.66
N GLY A 67 20.59 7.67 -5.02
CA GLY A 67 20.16 7.64 -6.41
C GLY A 67 20.16 6.23 -7.01
N GLY A 68 20.43 6.13 -8.30
CA GLY A 68 20.48 4.85 -9.02
C GLY A 68 19.12 4.34 -9.50
N TYR A 69 18.09 5.17 -9.44
CA TYR A 69 16.79 4.93 -10.07
C TYR A 69 16.52 5.97 -11.16
N ASP A 70 16.25 5.50 -12.36
CA ASP A 70 15.81 6.30 -13.49
C ASP A 70 14.51 5.72 -14.08
N PRO A 71 13.36 6.41 -13.92
CA PRO A 71 12.09 5.96 -14.49
C PRO A 71 12.11 5.89 -16.04
N MET A 72 12.98 6.66 -16.70
CA MET A 72 13.14 6.60 -18.15
C MET A 72 13.70 5.25 -18.62
N GLU A 73 14.51 4.57 -17.82
CA GLU A 73 14.94 3.20 -18.15
C GLU A 73 13.75 2.23 -18.21
N ILE A 74 12.80 2.35 -17.26
CA ILE A 74 11.58 1.53 -17.27
C ILE A 74 10.73 1.88 -18.50
N PHE A 75 10.49 3.16 -18.73
CA PHE A 75 9.74 3.64 -19.90
C PHE A 75 10.31 3.12 -21.22
N ASN A 76 11.64 3.11 -21.36
CA ASN A 76 12.31 2.67 -22.59
C ASN A 76 12.30 1.15 -22.76
N ASN A 77 12.35 0.38 -21.67
CA ASN A 77 12.53 -1.07 -21.73
C ASN A 77 11.23 -1.86 -21.50
N ASP A 78 10.16 -1.22 -21.00
CA ASP A 78 8.86 -1.85 -20.76
C ASP A 78 7.80 -1.27 -21.69
N GLN A 79 7.46 -2.04 -22.73
CA GLN A 79 6.50 -1.61 -23.76
C GLN A 79 5.11 -1.31 -23.18
N GLU A 80 4.61 -2.13 -22.26
CA GLU A 80 3.28 -1.97 -21.70
C GLU A 80 3.19 -0.70 -20.83
N ILE A 81 4.19 -0.46 -19.97
CA ILE A 81 4.27 0.77 -19.18
C ILE A 81 4.35 1.98 -20.09
N ARG A 82 5.20 1.92 -21.12
CA ARG A 82 5.31 3.01 -22.11
C ARG A 82 3.99 3.30 -22.79
N ASP A 83 3.30 2.26 -23.27
CA ASP A 83 2.03 2.42 -23.98
C ASP A 83 0.97 3.07 -23.08
N VAL A 84 0.85 2.62 -21.82
CA VAL A 84 -0.07 3.22 -20.84
C VAL A 84 0.28 4.68 -20.55
N LEU A 85 1.56 5.01 -20.37
CA LEU A 85 1.96 6.40 -20.14
C LEU A 85 1.74 7.29 -21.37
N MET A 86 1.98 6.77 -22.57
CA MET A 86 1.69 7.51 -23.81
C MET A 86 0.20 7.78 -24.00
N GLU A 87 -0.68 6.94 -23.47
CA GLU A 87 -2.13 7.18 -23.50
C GLU A 87 -2.56 8.43 -22.72
N LEU A 88 -1.77 8.88 -21.76
CA LEU A 88 -2.05 10.11 -21.02
C LEU A 88 -1.92 11.38 -21.91
N ILE A 89 -1.10 11.31 -22.97
CA ILE A 89 -0.74 12.49 -23.77
C ILE A 89 -1.08 12.36 -25.26
N ASN A 90 -1.63 11.22 -25.71
CA ASN A 90 -1.96 10.98 -27.12
C ASN A 90 -3.43 11.28 -27.49
N GLY A 91 -4.21 11.77 -26.54
CA GLY A 91 -5.63 12.10 -26.73
C GLY A 91 -6.61 10.94 -26.48
N LYS A 92 -6.15 9.76 -26.05
CA LYS A 92 -7.04 8.62 -25.78
C LYS A 92 -8.09 8.95 -24.73
N TYR A 93 -7.69 9.60 -23.64
CA TYR A 93 -8.59 9.94 -22.52
C TYR A 93 -9.19 11.35 -22.62
N SER A 94 -8.58 12.22 -23.39
CA SER A 94 -9.05 13.59 -23.64
C SER A 94 -8.70 14.01 -25.06
N PRO A 95 -9.54 13.64 -26.07
CA PRO A 95 -9.23 13.96 -27.47
C PRO A 95 -9.20 15.47 -27.78
N GLU A 96 -9.97 16.26 -27.03
CA GLU A 96 -10.10 17.69 -27.24
C GLU A 96 -9.01 18.51 -26.51
N ASP A 97 -8.36 17.89 -25.51
CA ASP A 97 -7.27 18.51 -24.75
C ASP A 97 -6.21 17.45 -24.39
N THR A 98 -5.22 17.30 -25.25
CA THR A 98 -4.12 16.34 -25.05
C THR A 98 -3.17 16.73 -23.93
N GLU A 99 -3.27 17.98 -23.43
CA GLU A 99 -2.43 18.47 -22.34
C GLU A 99 -3.02 18.17 -20.96
N MET A 100 -4.28 17.76 -20.88
CA MET A 100 -5.02 17.56 -19.63
C MET A 100 -4.29 16.69 -18.60
N PHE A 101 -3.60 15.64 -19.05
CA PHE A 101 -2.87 14.70 -18.17
C PHE A 101 -1.35 14.82 -18.30
N ARG A 102 -0.84 15.87 -18.98
CA ARG A 102 0.60 16.06 -19.21
C ARG A 102 1.38 16.21 -17.91
N ASP A 103 0.82 16.86 -16.91
CA ASP A 103 1.49 17.02 -15.62
C ASP A 103 1.72 15.68 -14.92
N ILE A 104 0.79 14.74 -15.05
CA ILE A 104 0.95 13.37 -14.51
C ILE A 104 2.08 12.67 -15.26
N TYR A 105 2.06 12.70 -16.59
CA TYR A 105 3.12 12.13 -17.43
C TYR A 105 4.49 12.70 -17.06
N ASN A 106 4.59 14.03 -16.97
CA ASN A 106 5.83 14.70 -16.62
C ASN A 106 6.31 14.36 -15.20
N SER A 107 5.41 14.26 -14.22
CA SER A 107 5.78 13.91 -12.84
C SER A 107 6.38 12.50 -12.72
N LEU A 108 6.05 11.61 -13.63
CA LEU A 108 6.57 10.25 -13.67
C LEU A 108 7.91 10.12 -14.43
N LEU A 109 8.15 10.96 -15.43
CA LEU A 109 9.30 10.78 -16.35
C LEU A 109 10.31 11.92 -16.31
N ASN A 110 9.91 13.12 -15.91
CA ASN A 110 10.75 14.30 -16.00
C ASN A 110 11.11 14.85 -14.61
N ASN A 111 12.39 15.20 -14.46
CA ASN A 111 12.83 15.98 -13.32
C ASN A 111 12.44 17.45 -13.55
N ASP A 112 11.51 17.99 -12.80
CA ASP A 112 11.06 19.37 -12.90
C ASP A 112 11.18 20.12 -11.58
N GLY A 113 11.66 21.37 -11.65
CA GLY A 113 11.75 22.25 -10.49
C GLY A 113 12.56 21.71 -9.31
N GLY A 114 13.52 20.81 -9.54
CA GLY A 114 14.33 20.17 -8.51
C GLY A 114 13.64 18.96 -7.83
N ARG A 115 12.48 18.55 -8.33
CA ARG A 115 11.84 17.30 -7.92
C ARG A 115 12.33 16.16 -8.80
N ARG A 116 12.62 15.04 -8.18
CA ARG A 116 12.94 13.80 -8.92
C ARG A 116 11.68 13.27 -9.61
N ALA A 117 11.84 12.83 -10.86
CA ALA A 117 10.80 12.08 -11.55
C ALA A 117 10.41 10.84 -10.73
N ASP A 118 9.15 10.46 -10.82
CA ASP A 118 8.57 9.33 -10.10
C ASP A 118 9.01 9.29 -8.62
N THR A 119 8.77 10.39 -7.91
CA THR A 119 9.15 10.58 -6.49
C THR A 119 8.64 9.45 -5.59
N TYR A 120 7.55 8.81 -5.97
CA TYR A 120 6.90 7.73 -5.22
C TYR A 120 7.22 6.33 -5.76
N PHE A 121 8.18 6.19 -6.67
CA PHE A 121 8.61 4.90 -7.24
C PHE A 121 7.48 4.06 -7.86
N ILE A 122 6.46 4.72 -8.40
CA ILE A 122 5.25 4.09 -8.96
C ILE A 122 5.62 3.13 -10.10
N LEU A 123 6.49 3.57 -11.01
CA LEU A 123 6.92 2.74 -12.14
C LEU A 123 7.80 1.57 -11.68
N LYS A 124 8.58 1.78 -10.62
CA LYS A 124 9.43 0.73 -10.03
C LYS A 124 8.60 -0.37 -9.38
N ASP A 125 7.52 0.01 -8.69
CA ASP A 125 6.64 -0.92 -7.98
C ASP A 125 5.59 -1.57 -8.87
N PHE A 126 5.32 -1.00 -10.06
CA PHE A 126 4.21 -1.39 -10.91
C PHE A 126 4.17 -2.89 -11.24
N ARG A 127 5.30 -3.50 -11.60
CA ARG A 127 5.34 -4.92 -11.96
C ARG A 127 5.08 -5.83 -10.76
N SER A 128 5.58 -5.50 -9.59
CA SER A 128 5.29 -6.25 -8.36
C SER A 128 3.83 -6.07 -7.93
N TYR A 129 3.26 -4.87 -8.13
CA TYR A 129 1.84 -4.62 -7.90
C TYR A 129 0.95 -5.45 -8.85
N ALA A 130 1.25 -5.44 -10.16
CA ALA A 130 0.50 -6.24 -11.13
C ALA A 130 0.55 -7.75 -10.82
N GLU A 131 1.70 -8.24 -10.39
CA GLU A 131 1.86 -9.62 -9.93
C GLU A 131 1.06 -9.91 -8.66
N ALA A 132 1.05 -8.97 -7.71
CA ALA A 132 0.27 -9.09 -6.48
C ALA A 132 -1.25 -9.11 -6.76
N GLN A 133 -1.73 -8.28 -7.69
CA GLN A 133 -3.11 -8.30 -8.17
C GLN A 133 -3.49 -9.66 -8.76
N ARG A 134 -2.64 -10.23 -9.60
CA ARG A 134 -2.88 -11.54 -10.19
C ARG A 134 -2.95 -12.64 -9.13
N LYS A 135 -2.05 -12.62 -8.16
CA LYS A 135 -2.04 -13.58 -7.05
C LYS A 135 -3.29 -13.48 -6.18
N ILE A 136 -3.76 -12.27 -5.91
CA ILE A 136 -4.96 -12.09 -5.10
C ILE A 136 -6.22 -12.53 -5.86
N ASP A 137 -6.28 -12.34 -7.18
CA ASP A 137 -7.35 -12.88 -8.03
C ASP A 137 -7.37 -14.42 -8.03
N GLU A 138 -6.20 -15.05 -8.13
CA GLU A 138 -6.08 -16.52 -8.03
C GLU A 138 -6.54 -17.03 -6.65
N ARG A 139 -6.12 -16.37 -5.57
CA ARG A 139 -6.54 -16.72 -4.19
C ARG A 139 -8.03 -16.54 -3.97
N TYR A 140 -8.64 -15.52 -4.56
CA TYR A 140 -10.07 -15.24 -4.44
C TYR A 140 -10.93 -16.39 -5.00
N ARG A 141 -10.45 -17.13 -5.99
CA ARG A 141 -11.13 -18.28 -6.60
C ARG A 141 -11.15 -19.52 -5.70
N ASP A 142 -10.20 -19.63 -4.77
CA ASP A 142 -10.27 -20.65 -3.70
C ASP A 142 -11.12 -20.14 -2.55
N THR A 143 -12.43 -20.37 -2.64
CA THR A 143 -13.42 -19.88 -1.67
C THR A 143 -13.11 -20.32 -0.23
N ASN A 144 -12.62 -21.52 -0.02
CA ASN A 144 -12.32 -22.03 1.32
C ASN A 144 -11.04 -21.41 1.88
N GLY A 145 -9.99 -21.30 1.07
CA GLY A 145 -8.75 -20.62 1.42
C GLY A 145 -8.99 -19.14 1.70
N TRP A 146 -9.79 -18.48 0.86
CA TRP A 146 -10.19 -17.09 1.04
C TRP A 146 -10.93 -16.88 2.37
N ALA A 147 -11.97 -17.66 2.63
CA ALA A 147 -12.74 -17.59 3.87
C ALA A 147 -11.85 -17.77 5.11
N LYS A 148 -10.91 -18.73 5.08
CA LYS A 148 -9.94 -18.94 6.16
C LYS A 148 -9.07 -17.71 6.40
N THR A 149 -8.55 -17.11 5.33
CA THR A 149 -7.76 -15.87 5.41
C THR A 149 -8.58 -14.71 5.99
N VAL A 150 -9.81 -14.51 5.50
CA VAL A 150 -10.74 -13.48 6.02
C VAL A 150 -11.00 -13.67 7.51
N MET A 151 -11.31 -14.89 7.93
CA MET A 151 -11.54 -15.21 9.36
C MET A 151 -10.30 -14.94 10.21
N THR A 152 -9.11 -15.29 9.72
CA THR A 152 -7.84 -15.01 10.41
C THR A 152 -7.63 -13.52 10.59
N ASN A 153 -7.78 -12.73 9.51
CA ASN A 153 -7.65 -11.28 9.56
C ASN A 153 -8.64 -10.65 10.55
N THR A 154 -9.92 -11.01 10.45
CA THR A 154 -10.95 -10.47 11.36
C THR A 154 -10.68 -10.83 12.81
N ALA A 155 -10.32 -12.06 13.09
CA ALA A 155 -10.04 -12.53 14.48
C ALA A 155 -8.82 -11.80 15.08
N LYS A 156 -7.82 -11.46 14.26
CA LYS A 156 -6.62 -10.76 14.69
C LYS A 156 -6.77 -9.23 14.74
N ALA A 157 -7.85 -8.67 14.19
CA ALA A 157 -8.10 -7.23 14.18
C ALA A 157 -8.25 -6.60 15.57
N GLY A 158 -8.56 -7.41 16.59
CA GLY A 158 -8.61 -6.97 17.99
C GLY A 158 -7.30 -6.33 18.49
N LYS A 159 -6.15 -6.67 17.89
CA LYS A 159 -4.86 -6.02 18.14
C LYS A 159 -4.92 -4.49 17.95
N PHE A 160 -5.77 -4.01 17.06
CA PHE A 160 -5.90 -2.59 16.71
C PHE A 160 -7.06 -1.90 17.45
N SER A 161 -7.59 -2.52 18.50
CA SER A 161 -8.62 -1.91 19.35
C SER A 161 -8.05 -0.73 20.13
N SER A 162 -8.80 0.38 20.15
CA SER A 162 -8.48 1.53 21.00
C SER A 162 -8.50 1.17 22.49
N ASP A 163 -9.38 0.27 22.90
CA ASP A 163 -9.49 -0.16 24.30
C ASP A 163 -8.19 -0.82 24.77
N ARG A 164 -7.62 -1.72 23.94
CA ARG A 164 -6.33 -2.32 24.23
C ARG A 164 -5.23 -1.26 24.33
N THR A 165 -5.18 -0.35 23.37
CA THR A 165 -4.15 0.70 23.33
C THR A 165 -4.22 1.58 24.59
N ILE A 166 -5.43 2.01 24.98
CA ILE A 166 -5.62 2.83 26.18
C ILE A 166 -5.27 2.04 27.43
N GLU A 167 -5.61 0.75 27.51
CA GLU A 167 -5.24 -0.09 28.64
C GLU A 167 -3.73 -0.25 28.78
N GLU A 168 -3.01 -0.47 27.67
CA GLU A 168 -1.55 -0.51 27.66
C GLU A 168 -0.95 0.82 28.10
N TYR A 169 -1.43 1.96 27.61
CA TYR A 169 -0.98 3.27 28.09
C TYR A 169 -1.22 3.45 29.59
N ALA A 170 -2.42 3.10 30.06
CA ALA A 170 -2.77 3.26 31.46
C ALA A 170 -1.87 2.41 32.36
N THR A 171 -1.67 1.14 32.00
CA THR A 171 -0.95 0.18 32.86
C THR A 171 0.56 0.25 32.70
N GLU A 172 1.08 0.35 31.45
CA GLU A 172 2.52 0.22 31.19
C GLU A 172 3.25 1.56 31.23
N ILE A 173 2.61 2.66 30.79
CA ILE A 173 3.22 3.98 30.72
C ILE A 173 2.85 4.82 31.93
N TRP A 174 1.55 5.00 32.18
CA TRP A 174 1.06 5.87 33.25
C TRP A 174 1.00 5.19 34.63
N LYS A 175 1.08 3.86 34.66
CA LYS A 175 1.02 3.07 35.91
C LYS A 175 -0.24 3.35 36.73
N LEU A 176 -1.38 3.55 36.05
CA LEU A 176 -2.67 3.82 36.67
C LEU A 176 -3.33 2.51 37.10
N THR A 177 -4.09 2.58 38.20
CA THR A 177 -4.96 1.48 38.64
C THR A 177 -6.38 1.78 38.19
N LYS A 178 -7.09 0.78 37.66
CA LYS A 178 -8.52 0.90 37.29
C LYS A 178 -9.35 1.26 38.53
N THR A 179 -10.16 2.30 38.45
CA THR A 179 -11.15 2.64 39.45
C THR A 179 -12.46 1.96 39.06
N PRO A 180 -13.04 1.08 39.90
CA PRO A 180 -14.36 0.51 39.65
C PRO A 180 -15.40 1.62 39.60
N VAL A 181 -16.23 1.64 38.56
CA VAL A 181 -17.39 2.54 38.45
C VAL A 181 -18.62 1.69 38.75
N GLU A 182 -19.29 1.98 39.88
CA GLU A 182 -20.61 1.40 40.17
C GLU A 182 -21.63 2.09 39.24
N MET A 183 -22.33 1.30 38.42
CA MET A 183 -23.43 1.76 37.59
C MET A 183 -24.77 1.59 38.28
#